data_bed357f5cd273b4df6f45aa87eb164e0
#
_entry.id   bed357f5cd273b4df6f45aa87eb164e0
#
_cell.length_a   1.000
_cell.length_b   1.000
_cell.length_c   1.000
_cell.angle_alpha   90.00
_cell.angle_beta   90.00
_cell.angle_gamma   90.00
#
_symmetry.space_group_name_H-M   'P 1'
#
loop_
_entity.id
_entity.type
_entity.pdbx_description
1 polymer ?
#
loop_
_entity_poly.entity_id
_entity_poly.type
_entity_poly.pdbx_seq_one_letter_code
_entity_poly.pdbx_strand_id
1 'polypeptide(L)'
;MNHKRWLALAASFIVSAAAHADGLQDLERFLRDVSGGSADFTQVVTVPPRANADGVAARAKTKASSGRFAFLRPGRFRFDYTKPFEQTIVADGQTLWLHDPDLNQVTARRQQEALGNTPAALIASEADLKALQGVFDLQAQPDQDGMSWVQAVPKDKDGPLQQVRVGF
;
A
#
# COMPACT_ATOMS: atom_id res chain seq x y z
N MET A 1 -64.79 32.42 22.18
CA MET A 1 -63.54 31.98 22.86
C MET A 1 -62.81 30.97 21.94
N ASN A 2 -61.77 31.43 21.22
CA ASN A 2 -61.06 30.61 20.18
C ASN A 2 -59.76 30.10 20.74
N HIS A 3 -59.70 28.82 20.94
CA HIS A 3 -58.41 28.16 21.26
C HIS A 3 -57.68 27.67 19.98
N LYS A 4 -56.70 28.44 19.55
CA LYS A 4 -55.76 28.02 18.48
C LYS A 4 -54.76 27.04 19.07
N ARG A 5 -54.86 25.78 18.66
CA ARG A 5 -53.87 24.71 19.00
C ARG A 5 -52.70 24.83 17.98
N TRP A 6 -51.53 25.20 18.46
CA TRP A 6 -50.28 25.17 17.70
C TRP A 6 -49.71 23.75 17.79
N LEU A 7 -49.70 23.06 16.67
CA LEU A 7 -48.94 21.80 16.50
C LEU A 7 -47.53 22.18 16.12
N ALA A 8 -46.56 21.97 17.04
CA ALA A 8 -45.13 22.06 16.75
C ALA A 8 -44.70 20.76 16.11
N LEU A 9 -44.35 20.80 14.82
CA LEU A 9 -43.76 19.70 14.09
C LEU A 9 -42.26 19.67 14.42
N ALA A 10 -41.82 18.74 15.26
CA ALA A 10 -40.38 18.47 15.50
C ALA A 10 -39.84 17.66 14.34
N ALA A 11 -39.08 18.29 13.43
CA ALA A 11 -38.35 17.61 12.41
C ALA A 11 -37.06 17.00 13.03
N SER A 12 -37.07 15.69 13.28
CA SER A 12 -35.87 14.94 13.68
C SER A 12 -34.93 14.80 12.47
N PHE A 13 -33.88 15.57 12.45
CA PHE A 13 -32.77 15.36 11.53
C PHE A 13 -31.99 14.12 11.97
N ILE A 14 -32.18 13.00 11.28
CA ILE A 14 -31.30 11.82 11.41
C ILE A 14 -30.04 12.17 10.63
N VAL A 15 -28.99 12.59 11.32
CA VAL A 15 -27.64 12.66 10.77
C VAL A 15 -27.15 11.21 10.66
N SER A 16 -27.24 10.64 9.46
CA SER A 16 -26.55 9.40 9.14
C SER A 16 -25.05 9.69 9.19
N ALA A 17 -24.40 9.38 10.30
CA ALA A 17 -22.95 9.26 10.34
C ALA A 17 -22.59 8.13 9.38
N ALA A 18 -22.08 8.46 8.22
CA ALA A 18 -21.39 7.50 7.35
C ALA A 18 -20.24 6.93 8.20
N ALA A 19 -20.36 5.67 8.59
CA ALA A 19 -19.27 4.94 9.19
C ALA A 19 -18.20 4.81 8.09
N HIS A 20 -17.28 5.75 8.05
CA HIS A 20 -16.05 5.57 7.29
C HIS A 20 -15.31 4.44 7.98
N ALA A 21 -15.24 3.27 7.34
CA ALA A 21 -14.32 2.24 7.77
C ALA A 21 -12.94 2.91 7.83
N ASP A 22 -12.33 2.93 9.01
CA ASP A 22 -11.00 3.49 9.16
C ASP A 22 -10.03 2.50 8.48
N GLY A 23 -9.45 2.88 7.34
CA GLY A 23 -8.52 2.03 6.60
C GLY A 23 -7.38 1.47 7.45
N LEU A 24 -7.04 2.10 8.58
CA LEU A 24 -6.10 1.56 9.55
C LEU A 24 -6.69 0.38 10.33
N GLN A 25 -7.97 0.41 10.69
CA GLN A 25 -8.63 -0.71 11.36
C GLN A 25 -8.77 -1.90 10.41
N ASP A 26 -9.07 -1.64 9.13
CA ASP A 26 -9.14 -2.67 8.11
C ASP A 26 -7.76 -3.28 7.86
N LEU A 27 -6.70 -2.47 7.80
CA LEU A 27 -5.33 -2.95 7.71
C LEU A 27 -4.96 -3.81 8.92
N GLU A 28 -5.28 -3.37 10.14
CA GLU A 28 -5.00 -4.12 11.36
C GLU A 28 -5.70 -5.48 11.35
N ARG A 29 -6.98 -5.51 10.95
CA ARG A 29 -7.75 -6.74 10.81
C ARG A 29 -7.14 -7.67 9.77
N PHE A 30 -6.76 -7.13 8.60
CA PHE A 30 -6.10 -7.89 7.55
C PHE A 30 -4.76 -8.49 8.02
N LEU A 31 -3.94 -7.71 8.72
CA LEU A 31 -2.66 -8.19 9.23
C LEU A 31 -2.84 -9.31 10.26
N ARG A 32 -3.84 -9.21 11.12
CA ARG A 32 -4.12 -10.19 12.17
C ARG A 32 -4.75 -11.48 11.63
N ASP A 33 -5.74 -11.34 10.74
CA ASP A 33 -6.64 -12.44 10.40
C ASP A 33 -6.25 -13.17 9.11
N VAL A 34 -5.43 -12.55 8.24
CA VAL A 34 -5.05 -13.12 6.95
C VAL A 34 -3.59 -13.55 6.95
N SER A 35 -3.34 -14.85 6.99
CA SER A 35 -1.99 -15.43 6.98
C SER A 35 -1.42 -15.66 5.57
N GLY A 36 -2.24 -15.66 4.55
CA GLY A 36 -1.81 -15.86 3.17
C GLY A 36 -2.92 -15.55 2.17
N GLY A 37 -2.50 -15.25 0.95
CA GLY A 37 -3.44 -14.90 -0.12
C GLY A 37 -2.76 -14.60 -1.42
N SER A 38 -3.55 -14.34 -2.45
CA SER A 38 -3.05 -13.86 -3.74
C SER A 38 -4.05 -12.88 -4.35
N ALA A 39 -3.51 -11.90 -5.09
CA ALA A 39 -4.29 -10.91 -5.81
C ALA A 39 -3.56 -10.46 -7.06
N ASP A 40 -4.30 -9.94 -8.03
CA ASP A 40 -3.70 -9.17 -9.10
C ASP A 40 -3.36 -7.77 -8.57
N PHE A 41 -2.27 -7.19 -9.04
CA PHE A 41 -1.86 -5.86 -8.61
C PHE A 41 -1.54 -4.94 -9.80
N THR A 42 -1.70 -3.66 -9.57
CA THR A 42 -1.15 -2.59 -10.40
C THR A 42 -0.28 -1.69 -9.52
N GLN A 43 0.97 -1.51 -9.93
CA GLN A 43 1.92 -0.62 -9.27
C GLN A 43 2.19 0.59 -10.16
N VAL A 44 2.06 1.77 -9.58
CA VAL A 44 2.38 3.03 -10.25
C VAL A 44 3.51 3.71 -9.47
N VAL A 45 4.66 3.87 -10.13
CA VAL A 45 5.83 4.56 -9.56
C VAL A 45 5.98 5.91 -10.23
N THR A 46 5.91 6.97 -9.43
CA THR A 46 6.15 8.34 -9.90
C THR A 46 7.51 8.82 -9.38
N VAL A 47 8.41 9.14 -10.30
CA VAL A 47 9.70 9.72 -9.97
C VAL A 47 9.56 11.24 -10.07
N PRO A 48 9.85 12.00 -8.98
CA PRO A 48 9.81 13.45 -9.02
C PRO A 48 10.73 14.02 -10.11
N PRO A 49 10.39 15.20 -10.66
CA PRO A 49 11.25 15.85 -11.62
C PRO A 49 12.59 16.21 -10.98
N ARG A 50 13.68 15.89 -11.68
CA ARG A 50 15.01 16.41 -11.32
C ARG A 50 15.23 17.69 -12.13
N ALA A 51 15.73 18.75 -11.48
CA ALA A 51 16.19 19.93 -12.19
C ALA A 51 17.36 19.53 -13.11
N ASN A 52 17.25 19.83 -14.39
CA ASN A 52 18.38 19.71 -15.32
C ASN A 52 19.43 20.80 -14.99
N ALA A 53 20.66 20.63 -15.47
CA ALA A 53 21.74 21.59 -15.28
C ALA A 53 21.37 23.03 -15.72
N ASP A 54 20.38 23.18 -16.60
CA ASP A 54 19.88 24.46 -17.13
C ASP A 54 18.70 25.02 -16.30
N GLY A 55 18.38 24.44 -15.12
CA GLY A 55 17.30 24.92 -14.25
C GLY A 55 15.88 24.65 -14.76
N VAL A 56 15.71 23.92 -15.86
CA VAL A 56 14.39 23.53 -16.38
C VAL A 56 13.91 22.30 -15.65
N ALA A 57 12.78 22.43 -14.96
CA ALA A 57 12.14 21.28 -14.29
C ALA A 57 11.71 20.23 -15.33
N ALA A 58 12.33 19.06 -15.29
CA ALA A 58 11.87 17.91 -16.07
C ALA A 58 10.48 17.48 -15.55
N ARG A 59 9.63 16.95 -16.44
CA ARG A 59 8.33 16.40 -16.01
C ARG A 59 8.53 15.16 -15.14
N ALA A 60 7.67 14.97 -14.15
CA ALA A 60 7.59 13.73 -13.39
C ALA A 60 7.42 12.53 -14.36
N LYS A 61 8.20 11.47 -14.14
CA LYS A 61 8.09 10.25 -14.94
C LYS A 61 7.28 9.24 -14.15
N THR A 62 6.19 8.77 -14.75
CA THR A 62 5.34 7.73 -14.16
C THR A 62 5.53 6.43 -14.94
N LYS A 63 5.75 5.33 -14.21
CA LYS A 63 5.81 3.96 -14.75
C LYS A 63 4.72 3.14 -14.09
N ALA A 64 3.94 2.43 -14.90
CA ALA A 64 2.96 1.46 -14.43
C ALA A 64 3.47 0.04 -14.72
N SER A 65 3.30 -0.84 -13.74
CA SER A 65 3.58 -2.27 -13.85
C SER A 65 2.40 -3.03 -13.29
N SER A 66 2.15 -4.23 -13.78
CA SER A 66 1.08 -5.08 -13.26
C SER A 66 1.49 -6.53 -13.27
N GLY A 67 0.78 -7.33 -12.49
CA GLY A 67 1.06 -8.74 -12.37
C GLY A 67 0.24 -9.38 -11.26
N ARG A 68 0.75 -10.50 -10.76
CA ARG A 68 0.14 -11.24 -9.65
C ARG A 68 1.05 -11.21 -8.42
N PHE A 69 0.44 -10.99 -7.29
CA PHE A 69 1.07 -11.06 -5.98
C PHE A 69 0.51 -12.22 -5.19
N ALA A 70 1.37 -12.94 -4.47
CA ALA A 70 0.97 -13.94 -3.49
C ALA A 70 1.84 -13.80 -2.25
N PHE A 71 1.28 -14.11 -1.09
CA PHE A 71 2.04 -14.10 0.16
C PHE A 71 1.60 -15.24 1.07
N LEU A 72 2.51 -15.61 1.96
CA LEU A 72 2.27 -16.56 3.03
C LEU A 72 3.14 -16.16 4.23
N ARG A 73 2.53 -15.65 5.27
CA ARG A 73 3.23 -15.22 6.48
C ARG A 73 3.80 -16.41 7.25
N PRO A 74 4.93 -16.26 7.92
CA PRO A 74 5.78 -15.07 7.97
C PRO A 74 6.71 -14.95 6.76
N GLY A 75 6.95 -13.72 6.30
CA GLY A 75 8.09 -13.34 5.47
C GLY A 75 8.18 -13.92 4.06
N ARG A 76 7.21 -14.72 3.61
CA ARG A 76 7.22 -15.34 2.27
C ARG A 76 6.27 -14.63 1.35
N PHE A 77 6.74 -14.29 0.15
CA PHE A 77 5.90 -13.69 -0.89
C PHE A 77 6.49 -13.93 -2.29
N ARG A 78 5.65 -13.69 -3.28
CA ARG A 78 5.98 -13.77 -4.68
C ARG A 78 5.29 -12.65 -5.44
N PHE A 79 6.06 -11.94 -6.27
CA PHE A 79 5.56 -11.04 -7.30
C PHE A 79 5.90 -11.62 -8.65
N ASP A 80 4.91 -11.81 -9.48
CA ASP A 80 5.05 -12.13 -10.89
C ASP A 80 4.58 -10.92 -11.70
N TYR A 81 5.53 -10.08 -12.12
CA TYR A 81 5.26 -8.99 -13.04
C TYR A 81 5.04 -9.55 -14.44
N THR A 82 3.97 -9.09 -15.09
CA THR A 82 3.62 -9.49 -16.46
C THR A 82 3.67 -8.31 -17.43
N LYS A 83 3.63 -7.08 -16.93
CA LYS A 83 3.70 -5.85 -17.72
C LYS A 83 4.50 -4.78 -17.03
N PRO A 84 5.26 -3.93 -17.76
CA PRO A 84 5.56 -4.01 -19.19
C PRO A 84 6.59 -5.09 -19.55
N PHE A 85 7.36 -5.58 -18.56
CA PHE A 85 8.38 -6.62 -18.69
C PHE A 85 8.12 -7.72 -17.68
N GLU A 86 8.38 -8.94 -18.06
CA GLU A 86 8.29 -10.09 -17.19
C GLU A 86 9.41 -10.07 -16.16
N GLN A 87 9.07 -10.25 -14.90
CA GLN A 87 10.02 -10.37 -13.80
C GLN A 87 9.38 -11.15 -12.67
N THR A 88 10.12 -12.05 -12.05
CA THR A 88 9.64 -12.74 -10.86
C THR A 88 10.52 -12.40 -9.66
N ILE A 89 9.87 -12.02 -8.55
CA ILE A 89 10.54 -11.80 -7.27
C ILE A 89 9.94 -12.78 -6.27
N VAL A 90 10.79 -13.57 -5.63
CA VAL A 90 10.39 -14.55 -4.60
C VAL A 90 11.16 -14.28 -3.32
N ALA A 91 10.46 -14.21 -2.21
CA ALA A 91 11.02 -14.19 -0.87
C ALA A 91 10.61 -15.47 -0.13
N ASP A 92 11.59 -16.22 0.38
CA ASP A 92 11.38 -17.50 1.05
C ASP A 92 11.42 -17.40 2.59
N GLY A 93 11.65 -16.21 3.12
CA GLY A 93 11.85 -15.91 4.54
C GLY A 93 13.30 -15.61 4.89
N GLN A 94 14.26 -15.99 4.05
CA GLN A 94 15.69 -15.77 4.25
C GLN A 94 16.35 -15.07 3.05
N THR A 95 16.00 -15.51 1.84
CA THR A 95 16.58 -15.05 0.58
C THR A 95 15.51 -14.40 -0.27
N LEU A 96 15.87 -13.29 -0.89
CA LEU A 96 15.13 -12.67 -1.98
C LEU A 96 15.77 -13.08 -3.31
N TRP A 97 14.97 -13.71 -4.13
CA TRP A 97 15.32 -14.15 -5.48
C TRP A 97 14.67 -13.22 -6.49
N LEU A 98 15.43 -12.72 -7.43
CA LEU A 98 14.93 -11.94 -8.55
C LEU A 98 15.33 -12.66 -9.83
N HIS A 99 14.35 -13.05 -10.63
CA HIS A 99 14.52 -13.65 -11.94
C HIS A 99 14.07 -12.65 -13.02
N ASP A 100 14.97 -12.38 -13.92
CA ASP A 100 14.78 -11.56 -15.12
C ASP A 100 14.89 -12.49 -16.33
N PRO A 101 13.79 -12.88 -16.98
CA PRO A 101 13.82 -13.79 -18.12
C PRO A 101 14.46 -13.17 -19.37
N ASP A 102 14.32 -11.85 -19.58
CA ASP A 102 14.90 -11.16 -20.74
C ASP A 102 16.44 -11.21 -20.70
N LEU A 103 16.99 -11.13 -19.50
CA LEU A 103 18.45 -11.23 -19.27
C LEU A 103 18.90 -12.66 -18.98
N ASN A 104 17.97 -13.60 -18.86
CA ASN A 104 18.23 -14.98 -18.40
C ASN A 104 19.07 -15.01 -17.11
N GLN A 105 18.72 -14.14 -16.15
CA GLN A 105 19.52 -13.92 -14.95
C GLN A 105 18.69 -14.14 -13.68
N VAL A 106 19.31 -14.80 -12.70
CA VAL A 106 18.79 -14.91 -11.33
C VAL A 106 19.74 -14.22 -10.37
N THR A 107 19.21 -13.31 -9.56
CA THR A 107 19.96 -12.65 -8.49
C THR A 107 19.42 -13.10 -7.13
N ALA A 108 20.29 -13.48 -6.21
CA ALA A 108 19.94 -13.84 -4.84
C ALA A 108 20.56 -12.83 -3.87
N ARG A 109 19.78 -12.39 -2.88
CA ARG A 109 20.22 -11.47 -1.81
C ARG A 109 19.61 -11.89 -0.47
N ARG A 110 20.23 -11.53 0.63
CA ARG A 110 19.60 -11.67 1.94
C ARG A 110 18.32 -10.84 1.99
N GLN A 111 17.23 -11.49 2.37
CA GLN A 111 15.92 -10.85 2.33
C GLN A 111 15.85 -9.60 3.21
N GLN A 112 16.40 -9.65 4.43
CA GLN A 112 16.43 -8.49 5.33
C GLN A 112 17.13 -7.28 4.72
N GLU A 113 18.24 -7.48 4.05
CA GLU A 113 19.03 -6.41 3.43
C GLU A 113 18.34 -5.86 2.18
N ALA A 114 17.67 -6.74 1.42
CA ALA A 114 17.03 -6.38 0.16
C ALA A 114 15.68 -5.68 0.34
N LEU A 115 14.94 -6.05 1.37
CA LEU A 115 13.60 -5.50 1.59
C LEU A 115 13.63 -4.17 2.30
N GLY A 116 14.51 -3.99 3.27
CA GLY A 116 14.62 -2.73 4.00
C GLY A 116 13.26 -2.11 4.31
N ASN A 117 13.07 -0.88 3.88
CA ASN A 117 11.83 -0.13 4.03
C ASN A 117 10.93 -0.21 2.78
N THR A 118 10.87 -1.35 2.10
CA THR A 118 10.06 -1.50 0.88
C THR A 118 8.59 -1.84 1.21
N PRO A 119 7.64 -1.48 0.33
CA PRO A 119 6.23 -1.86 0.50
C PRO A 119 6.01 -3.38 0.58
N ALA A 120 6.85 -4.17 -0.09
CA ALA A 120 6.80 -5.62 -0.02
C ALA A 120 7.12 -6.13 1.39
N ALA A 121 8.04 -5.46 2.10
CA ALA A 121 8.32 -5.75 3.50
C ALA A 121 7.11 -5.48 4.40
N LEU A 122 6.33 -4.45 4.09
CA LEU A 122 5.07 -4.14 4.79
C LEU A 122 4.07 -5.29 4.74
N ILE A 123 3.91 -5.87 3.56
CA ILE A 123 2.89 -6.90 3.33
C ILE A 123 3.36 -8.28 3.80
N ALA A 124 4.65 -8.54 3.68
CA ALA A 124 5.26 -9.84 3.94
C ALA A 124 5.77 -10.04 5.36
N SER A 125 5.98 -8.94 6.10
CA SER A 125 6.45 -9.05 7.48
C SER A 125 5.36 -9.64 8.37
N GLU A 126 5.75 -10.22 9.49
CA GLU A 126 4.85 -10.67 10.58
C GLU A 126 4.10 -9.51 11.24
N ALA A 127 4.01 -8.40 10.59
CA ALA A 127 3.75 -7.16 11.26
C ALA A 127 2.32 -7.12 11.76
N ASP A 128 2.22 -7.02 13.04
CA ASP A 128 1.13 -6.28 13.64
C ASP A 128 1.24 -4.79 13.21
N LEU A 129 0.16 -4.06 13.29
CA LEU A 129 0.12 -2.64 12.92
C LEU A 129 1.22 -1.82 13.65
N LYS A 130 1.57 -2.21 14.85
CA LYS A 130 2.58 -1.58 15.70
C LYS A 130 3.98 -1.68 15.13
N ALA A 131 4.35 -2.84 14.59
CA ALA A 131 5.65 -3.01 13.92
C ALA A 131 5.73 -2.12 12.67
N LEU A 132 4.65 -2.03 11.89
CA LEU A 132 4.57 -1.11 10.76
C LEU A 132 4.70 0.36 11.19
N GLN A 133 4.00 0.75 12.25
CA GLN A 133 4.09 2.09 12.85
C GLN A 133 5.49 2.40 13.42
N GLY A 134 6.29 1.39 13.71
CA GLY A 134 7.69 1.55 14.09
C GLY A 134 8.56 2.13 12.97
N VAL A 135 8.26 1.78 11.73
CA VAL A 135 9.07 2.11 10.52
C VAL A 135 8.40 3.15 9.63
N PHE A 136 7.06 3.27 9.71
CA PHE A 136 6.27 4.17 8.86
C PHE A 136 5.30 5.01 9.69
N ASP A 137 5.06 6.22 9.23
CA ASP A 137 3.90 7.01 9.62
C ASP A 137 2.73 6.58 8.74
N LEU A 138 1.71 5.96 9.36
CA LEU A 138 0.55 5.42 8.67
C LEU A 138 -0.64 6.36 8.79
N GLN A 139 -1.33 6.59 7.69
CA GLN A 139 -2.53 7.43 7.63
C GLN A 139 -3.61 6.76 6.77
N ALA A 140 -4.82 6.64 7.32
CA ALA A 140 -5.98 6.26 6.53
C ALA A 140 -6.23 7.29 5.43
N GLN A 141 -6.63 6.82 4.28
CA GLN A 141 -7.02 7.64 3.14
C GLN A 141 -8.48 7.36 2.80
N PRO A 142 -9.17 8.28 2.12
CA PRO A 142 -10.52 8.01 1.65
C PRO A 142 -10.59 6.74 0.81
N ASP A 143 -11.65 5.96 1.01
CA ASP A 143 -11.93 4.77 0.19
C ASP A 143 -12.09 5.17 -1.27
N GLN A 144 -11.51 4.39 -2.15
CA GLN A 144 -11.57 4.61 -3.59
C GLN A 144 -11.67 3.26 -4.32
N ASP A 145 -12.53 3.19 -5.33
CA ASP A 145 -12.72 2.00 -6.17
C ASP A 145 -13.11 0.73 -5.38
N GLY A 146 -13.82 0.93 -4.24
CA GLY A 146 -14.26 -0.18 -3.38
C GLY A 146 -13.16 -0.77 -2.50
N MET A 147 -12.01 -0.12 -2.41
CA MET A 147 -10.88 -0.50 -1.57
C MET A 147 -10.68 0.50 -0.43
N SER A 148 -10.28 0.00 0.72
CA SER A 148 -9.73 0.81 1.81
C SER A 148 -8.29 1.18 1.50
N TRP A 149 -7.92 2.44 1.72
CA TRP A 149 -6.59 2.93 1.38
C TRP A 149 -5.81 3.39 2.61
N VAL A 150 -4.54 3.04 2.64
CA VAL A 150 -3.59 3.52 3.65
C VAL A 150 -2.37 4.12 2.97
N GLN A 151 -1.96 5.29 3.43
CA GLN A 151 -0.69 5.91 3.08
C GLN A 151 0.34 5.56 4.16
N ALA A 152 1.52 5.16 3.71
CA ALA A 152 2.68 4.89 4.55
C ALA A 152 3.83 5.79 4.12
N VAL A 153 4.36 6.58 5.04
CA VAL A 153 5.52 7.44 4.84
C VAL A 153 6.67 6.89 5.67
N PRO A 154 7.81 6.50 5.06
CA PRO A 154 8.95 6.04 5.82
C PRO A 154 9.43 7.08 6.82
N LYS A 155 9.75 6.66 8.04
CA LYS A 155 10.38 7.53 9.06
C LYS A 155 11.83 7.82 8.71
N ASP A 156 12.50 6.85 8.08
CA ASP A 156 13.81 7.04 7.48
C ASP A 156 13.67 7.89 6.20
N LYS A 157 14.23 9.09 6.21
CA LYS A 157 14.15 10.05 5.10
C LYS A 157 15.27 9.90 4.08
N ASP A 158 16.29 9.11 4.39
CA ASP A 158 17.48 8.94 3.54
C ASP A 158 17.25 7.88 2.44
N GLY A 159 16.16 7.14 2.54
CA GLY A 159 15.79 6.12 1.56
C GLY A 159 15.20 6.69 0.25
N PRO A 160 15.22 5.89 -0.83
CA PRO A 160 14.67 6.30 -2.12
C PRO A 160 13.14 6.40 -2.13
N LEU A 161 12.47 5.81 -1.15
CA LEU A 161 11.03 5.77 -1.03
C LEU A 161 10.53 6.96 -0.20
N GLN A 162 9.69 7.81 -0.77
CA GLN A 162 9.12 8.95 -0.06
C GLN A 162 7.76 8.65 0.55
N GLN A 163 6.92 7.95 -0.18
CA GLN A 163 5.61 7.48 0.32
C GLN A 163 5.09 6.30 -0.51
N VAL A 164 4.21 5.54 0.09
CA VAL A 164 3.44 4.47 -0.56
C VAL A 164 1.98 4.63 -0.20
N ARG A 165 1.10 4.35 -1.15
CA ARG A 165 -0.33 4.16 -0.90
C ARG A 165 -0.68 2.72 -1.26
N VAL A 166 -1.39 2.05 -0.38
CA VAL A 166 -1.84 0.66 -0.58
C VAL A 166 -3.35 0.64 -0.47
N GLY A 167 -4.02 0.09 -1.49
CA GLY A 167 -5.43 -0.23 -1.48
C GLY A 167 -5.64 -1.74 -1.33
N PHE A 168 -6.61 -2.16 -0.55
CA PHE A 168 -6.92 -3.57 -0.24
C PHE A 168 -8.40 -3.76 0.10
#